data_b4174b69bcbf7bf39c09a0f287ac260a
#
_entry.id   b4174b69bcbf7bf39c09a0f287ac260a
#
_cell.length_a   1.000
_cell.length_b   1.000
_cell.length_c   1.000
_cell.angle_alpha   90.00
_cell.angle_beta   90.00
_cell.angle_gamma   90.00
#
_symmetry.space_group_name_H-M   'P 1'
#
loop_
_entity.id
_entity.type
_entity.pdbx_description
1 polymer ?
#
loop_
_entity_poly.entity_id
_entity_poly.type
_entity_poly.pdbx_seq_one_letter_code
_entity_poly.pdbx_strand_id
1 'polypeptide(L)'
;MSYLEIILNNCVYLLCPISLYLIYISYRKNINKEVNTIAFEMAISSSLYFILRYGMPLHHNYPTMLFDVPLLLAFSKKKTGFSIVISIVLIIYQTIFLRTMPLLLIIEYIIYFLGYLHLNKYKFSLANLIHGFIIVNSFFLAIKVFWFISPNGCYDNNIIYLCCIIIVIYLVSSMILYFLYKGEKIVDFNNSLYNIQKEKELRASLFKVTHEIKNPIAVCKGYLDMLDPSDNKKCTKYIPILKSEINRTLILMDDFLDYTKIKIETEEIDLVMLFEELDSSLRPLFSSKKITVNYNIPYEELYFEADYNRLKQVFINLFKNALEAKDDTKEESYIDVTVKETESAIFIKIKDNGIGMTKEELDKVGQMFFTTKKKGTGLGTCLSKEIIKLHKGNIAYSSRKGEWTEVNITLPNIKVMS
;
A
#
# COMPACT_ATOMS: atom_id res chain seq x y z
N MET A 1 -23.57 37.98 -13.74
CA MET A 1 -22.38 37.13 -13.72
C MET A 1 -21.68 37.23 -15.07
N SER A 2 -20.39 37.50 -15.11
CA SER A 2 -19.67 37.56 -16.39
C SER A 2 -19.54 36.17 -17.01
N TYR A 3 -19.43 36.07 -18.33
CA TYR A 3 -19.20 34.78 -19.01
C TYR A 3 -17.97 34.05 -18.47
N LEU A 4 -16.94 34.80 -18.09
CA LEU A 4 -15.72 34.28 -17.51
C LEU A 4 -15.96 33.59 -16.15
N GLU A 5 -16.79 34.18 -15.28
CA GLU A 5 -17.14 33.59 -13.98
C GLU A 5 -17.90 32.28 -14.13
N ILE A 6 -18.80 32.19 -15.12
CA ILE A 6 -19.57 30.99 -15.42
C ILE A 6 -18.63 29.86 -15.89
N ILE A 7 -17.70 30.18 -16.78
CA ILE A 7 -16.68 29.19 -17.25
C ILE A 7 -15.81 28.71 -16.10
N LEU A 8 -15.30 29.65 -15.29
CA LEU A 8 -14.45 29.30 -14.14
C LEU A 8 -15.17 28.42 -13.13
N ASN A 9 -16.43 28.73 -12.79
CA ASN A 9 -17.21 27.91 -11.87
C ASN A 9 -17.41 26.48 -12.41
N ASN A 10 -17.76 26.34 -13.69
CA ASN A 10 -17.93 25.05 -14.32
C ASN A 10 -16.61 24.25 -14.35
N CYS A 11 -15.46 24.93 -14.57
CA CYS A 11 -14.13 24.29 -14.48
C CYS A 11 -13.82 23.85 -13.05
N VAL A 12 -14.17 24.64 -12.04
CA VAL A 12 -13.96 24.25 -10.62
C VAL A 12 -14.78 23.01 -10.27
N TYR A 13 -16.04 22.95 -10.65
CA TYR A 13 -16.89 21.77 -10.41
C TYR A 13 -16.35 20.50 -11.08
N LEU A 14 -15.74 20.64 -12.23
CA LEU A 14 -15.12 19.53 -12.94
C LEU A 14 -13.77 19.13 -12.31
N LEU A 15 -12.90 20.11 -12.00
CA LEU A 15 -11.53 19.88 -11.58
C LEU A 15 -11.39 19.47 -10.11
N CYS A 16 -12.25 19.97 -9.23
CA CYS A 16 -12.13 19.76 -7.79
C CYS A 16 -12.12 18.25 -7.41
N PRO A 17 -13.09 17.41 -7.81
CA PRO A 17 -13.04 15.97 -7.48
C PRO A 17 -11.86 15.24 -8.13
N ILE A 18 -11.46 15.66 -9.34
CA ILE A 18 -10.33 15.07 -10.06
C ILE A 18 -9.01 15.42 -9.36
N SER A 19 -8.86 16.64 -8.85
CA SER A 19 -7.68 17.05 -8.10
C SER A 19 -7.56 16.30 -6.77
N LEU A 20 -8.68 16.09 -6.06
CA LEU A 20 -8.71 15.25 -4.85
C LEU A 20 -8.27 13.81 -5.15
N TYR A 21 -8.72 13.24 -6.26
CA TYR A 21 -8.27 11.92 -6.71
C TYR A 21 -6.76 11.90 -6.98
N LEU A 22 -6.20 12.91 -7.65
CA LEU A 22 -4.75 12.99 -7.92
C LEU A 22 -3.93 13.14 -6.63
N ILE A 23 -4.42 13.94 -5.67
CA ILE A 23 -3.81 14.07 -4.35
C ILE A 23 -3.84 12.71 -3.63
N TYR A 24 -5.00 12.04 -3.60
CA TYR A 24 -5.14 10.72 -2.99
C TYR A 24 -4.13 9.70 -3.53
N ILE A 25 -3.97 9.64 -4.86
CA ILE A 25 -3.00 8.73 -5.48
C ILE A 25 -1.55 9.11 -5.12
N SER A 26 -1.23 10.41 -5.07
CA SER A 26 0.13 10.88 -4.80
C SER A 26 0.62 10.55 -3.38
N TYR A 27 -0.30 10.52 -2.40
CA TYR A 27 0.03 10.23 -1.00
C TYR A 27 0.08 8.74 -0.67
N ARG A 28 -0.54 7.87 -1.44
CA ARG A 28 -0.66 6.45 -1.09
C ARG A 28 0.43 5.62 -1.77
N LYS A 29 1.37 5.13 -0.97
CA LYS A 29 2.36 4.12 -1.38
C LYS A 29 1.65 2.76 -1.49
N ASN A 30 1.66 2.09 -2.60
CA ASN A 30 0.97 0.81 -2.87
C ASN A 30 -0.57 0.90 -2.96
N ILE A 31 -1.06 1.45 -4.06
CA ILE A 31 -2.50 1.42 -4.35
C ILE A 31 -2.81 0.10 -5.06
N ASN A 32 -3.70 -0.70 -4.47
CA ASN A 32 -4.30 -1.83 -5.17
C ASN A 32 -5.02 -1.31 -6.43
N LYS A 33 -4.86 -1.99 -7.57
CA LYS A 33 -5.43 -1.60 -8.85
C LYS A 33 -6.95 -1.43 -8.80
N GLU A 34 -7.64 -2.25 -8.02
CA GLU A 34 -9.09 -2.17 -7.83
C GLU A 34 -9.50 -0.92 -7.07
N VAL A 35 -8.82 -0.60 -5.96
CA VAL A 35 -9.10 0.59 -5.14
C VAL A 35 -8.85 1.87 -5.94
N ASN A 36 -7.80 1.89 -6.77
CA ASN A 36 -7.53 3.01 -7.68
C ASN A 36 -8.65 3.19 -8.72
N THR A 37 -9.19 2.09 -9.23
CA THR A 37 -10.31 2.09 -10.16
C THR A 37 -11.56 2.71 -9.54
N ILE A 38 -11.93 2.27 -8.34
CA ILE A 38 -13.10 2.76 -7.61
C ILE A 38 -12.95 4.25 -7.29
N ALA A 39 -11.79 4.66 -6.79
CA ALA A 39 -11.52 6.07 -6.48
C ALA A 39 -11.63 6.98 -7.71
N PHE A 40 -11.16 6.52 -8.87
CA PHE A 40 -11.30 7.23 -10.14
C PHE A 40 -12.76 7.35 -10.58
N GLU A 41 -13.53 6.27 -10.53
CA GLU A 41 -14.95 6.25 -10.89
C GLU A 41 -15.77 7.15 -9.96
N MET A 42 -15.45 7.16 -8.65
CA MET A 42 -16.06 8.08 -7.68
C MET A 42 -15.76 9.55 -8.01
N ALA A 43 -14.50 9.87 -8.35
CA ALA A 43 -14.11 11.23 -8.70
C ALA A 43 -14.84 11.74 -9.96
N ILE A 44 -14.94 10.91 -10.99
CA ILE A 44 -15.69 11.26 -12.21
C ILE A 44 -17.19 11.40 -11.94
N SER A 45 -17.78 10.48 -11.18
CA SER A 45 -19.20 10.55 -10.80
C SER A 45 -19.50 11.82 -10.00
N SER A 46 -18.61 12.20 -9.07
CA SER A 46 -18.74 13.44 -8.31
C SER A 46 -18.60 14.67 -9.19
N SER A 47 -17.65 14.69 -10.13
CA SER A 47 -17.51 15.77 -11.12
C SER A 47 -18.77 15.91 -11.96
N LEU A 48 -19.31 14.81 -12.46
CA LEU A 48 -20.55 14.79 -13.23
C LEU A 48 -21.72 15.34 -12.40
N TYR A 49 -21.88 14.86 -11.15
CA TYR A 49 -22.94 15.35 -10.25
C TYR A 49 -22.83 16.85 -10.02
N PHE A 50 -21.64 17.37 -9.69
CA PHE A 50 -21.48 18.81 -9.45
C PHE A 50 -21.80 19.66 -10.69
N ILE A 51 -21.36 19.21 -11.87
CA ILE A 51 -21.67 19.92 -13.11
C ILE A 51 -23.17 19.88 -13.41
N LEU A 52 -23.83 18.74 -13.28
CA LEU A 52 -25.26 18.60 -13.54
C LEU A 52 -26.11 19.37 -12.51
N ARG A 53 -25.70 19.46 -11.27
CA ARG A 53 -26.44 20.08 -10.18
C ARG A 53 -26.22 21.60 -10.06
N TYR A 54 -24.96 22.05 -10.23
CA TYR A 54 -24.54 23.42 -9.96
C TYR A 54 -23.96 24.12 -11.19
N GLY A 55 -23.74 23.40 -12.27
CA GLY A 55 -23.24 23.97 -13.51
C GLY A 55 -24.22 25.03 -14.03
N MET A 56 -23.67 26.16 -14.42
CA MET A 56 -24.46 27.28 -14.96
C MET A 56 -24.42 27.25 -16.49
N PRO A 57 -25.57 27.44 -17.15
CA PRO A 57 -25.58 27.61 -18.60
C PRO A 57 -24.89 28.92 -18.98
N LEU A 58 -24.08 28.90 -20.01
CA LEU A 58 -23.41 30.08 -20.55
C LEU A 58 -24.42 31.09 -21.13
N HIS A 59 -25.59 30.62 -21.53
CA HIS A 59 -26.72 31.46 -21.98
C HIS A 59 -28.03 30.81 -21.52
N HIS A 60 -29.06 31.60 -21.27
CA HIS A 60 -30.35 31.16 -20.74
C HIS A 60 -30.97 29.94 -21.46
N ASN A 61 -30.60 29.70 -22.71
CA ASN A 61 -31.15 28.63 -23.55
C ASN A 61 -30.13 27.54 -23.95
N TYR A 62 -28.86 27.61 -23.47
CA TYR A 62 -27.83 26.66 -23.88
C TYR A 62 -27.30 25.85 -22.70
N PRO A 63 -27.20 24.52 -22.84
CA PRO A 63 -26.69 23.68 -21.79
C PRO A 63 -25.23 23.97 -21.47
N THR A 64 -24.85 23.70 -20.24
CA THR A 64 -23.46 23.71 -19.80
C THR A 64 -22.64 22.67 -20.58
N MET A 65 -21.68 23.13 -21.35
CA MET A 65 -21.02 22.29 -22.36
C MET A 65 -19.89 21.42 -21.83
N LEU A 66 -19.54 21.51 -20.51
CA LEU A 66 -18.51 20.73 -19.90
C LEU A 66 -19.00 19.36 -19.33
N PHE A 67 -20.30 19.08 -19.39
CA PHE A 67 -20.86 17.84 -18.84
C PHE A 67 -20.45 16.57 -19.63
N ASP A 68 -20.01 16.69 -20.88
CA ASP A 68 -19.50 15.58 -21.68
C ASP A 68 -18.04 15.25 -21.36
N VAL A 69 -17.30 16.14 -20.67
CA VAL A 69 -15.88 15.89 -20.30
C VAL A 69 -15.71 14.69 -19.38
N PRO A 70 -16.53 14.43 -18.36
CA PRO A 70 -16.49 13.20 -17.56
C PRO A 70 -16.58 11.92 -18.40
N LEU A 71 -17.37 11.92 -19.48
CA LEU A 71 -17.47 10.80 -20.40
C LEU A 71 -16.15 10.57 -21.16
N LEU A 72 -15.53 11.64 -21.65
CA LEU A 72 -14.21 11.58 -22.29
C LEU A 72 -13.15 11.00 -21.34
N LEU A 73 -13.19 11.40 -20.08
CA LEU A 73 -12.29 10.88 -19.07
C LEU A 73 -12.48 9.37 -18.82
N ALA A 74 -13.73 8.91 -18.76
CA ALA A 74 -14.04 7.49 -18.63
C ALA A 74 -13.52 6.68 -19.83
N PHE A 75 -13.67 7.19 -21.04
CA PHE A 75 -13.11 6.58 -22.26
C PHE A 75 -11.57 6.56 -22.25
N SER A 76 -10.91 7.62 -21.77
CA SER A 76 -9.46 7.70 -21.71
C SER A 76 -8.85 6.56 -20.87
N LYS A 77 -9.58 6.08 -19.86
CA LYS A 77 -9.20 4.97 -18.95
C LYS A 77 -9.72 3.62 -19.39
N LYS A 78 -10.31 3.51 -20.57
CA LYS A 78 -10.86 2.27 -21.12
C LYS A 78 -11.95 1.63 -20.25
N LYS A 79 -12.72 2.45 -19.53
CA LYS A 79 -13.81 2.02 -18.65
C LYS A 79 -15.14 1.96 -19.42
N THR A 80 -15.27 0.97 -20.29
CA THR A 80 -16.43 0.86 -21.21
C THR A 80 -17.77 0.76 -20.49
N GLY A 81 -17.91 -0.10 -19.48
CA GLY A 81 -19.15 -0.22 -18.71
C GLY A 81 -19.53 1.06 -18.00
N PHE A 82 -18.56 1.72 -17.34
CA PHE A 82 -18.78 3.00 -16.66
C PHE A 82 -19.13 4.13 -17.64
N SER A 83 -18.51 4.17 -18.82
CA SER A 83 -18.81 5.13 -19.86
C SER A 83 -20.26 5.00 -20.38
N ILE A 84 -20.78 3.78 -20.50
CA ILE A 84 -22.17 3.53 -20.87
C ILE A 84 -23.13 4.10 -19.80
N VAL A 85 -22.84 3.87 -18.52
CA VAL A 85 -23.65 4.41 -17.42
C VAL A 85 -23.67 5.93 -17.47
N ILE A 86 -22.53 6.59 -17.64
CA ILE A 86 -22.44 8.05 -17.79
C ILE A 86 -23.27 8.52 -18.98
N SER A 87 -23.17 7.86 -20.13
CA SER A 87 -23.93 8.20 -21.34
C SER A 87 -25.44 8.16 -21.10
N ILE A 88 -25.93 7.12 -20.41
CA ILE A 88 -27.35 6.98 -20.05
C ILE A 88 -27.79 8.12 -19.14
N VAL A 89 -27.01 8.44 -18.09
CA VAL A 89 -27.30 9.55 -17.18
C VAL A 89 -27.38 10.87 -17.94
N LEU A 90 -26.46 11.13 -18.86
CA LEU A 90 -26.43 12.34 -19.68
C LEU A 90 -27.63 12.44 -20.65
N ILE A 91 -28.02 11.33 -21.27
CA ILE A 91 -29.21 11.26 -22.15
C ILE A 91 -30.47 11.62 -21.33
N ILE A 92 -30.65 10.97 -20.18
CA ILE A 92 -31.80 11.25 -19.29
C ILE A 92 -31.83 12.73 -18.87
N TYR A 93 -30.69 13.24 -18.38
CA TYR A 93 -30.59 14.62 -17.93
C TYR A 93 -30.92 15.62 -19.05
N GLN A 94 -30.29 15.46 -20.22
CA GLN A 94 -30.52 16.39 -21.35
C GLN A 94 -31.94 16.31 -21.89
N THR A 95 -32.57 15.14 -21.88
CA THR A 95 -33.97 14.96 -22.31
C THR A 95 -34.93 15.65 -21.35
N ILE A 96 -34.78 15.45 -20.03
CA ILE A 96 -35.73 15.95 -19.02
C ILE A 96 -35.52 17.42 -18.76
N PHE A 97 -34.30 17.86 -18.52
CA PHE A 97 -34.02 19.23 -18.07
C PHE A 97 -33.74 20.19 -19.20
N LEU A 98 -33.13 19.74 -20.30
CA LEU A 98 -32.78 20.60 -21.43
C LEU A 98 -33.76 20.44 -22.60
N ARG A 99 -34.74 19.55 -22.49
CA ARG A 99 -35.75 19.30 -23.50
C ARG A 99 -35.20 19.04 -24.90
N THR A 100 -34.02 18.44 -24.98
CA THR A 100 -33.39 18.03 -26.25
C THR A 100 -34.05 16.77 -26.80
N MET A 101 -34.03 16.59 -28.13
CA MET A 101 -34.59 15.39 -28.75
C MET A 101 -33.84 14.13 -28.33
N PRO A 102 -34.47 13.13 -27.70
CA PRO A 102 -33.77 11.93 -27.21
C PRO A 102 -33.12 11.13 -28.33
N LEU A 103 -33.70 11.09 -29.52
CA LEU A 103 -33.15 10.39 -30.67
C LEU A 103 -31.80 10.99 -31.10
N LEU A 104 -31.67 12.32 -31.12
CA LEU A 104 -30.43 13.03 -31.45
C LEU A 104 -29.32 12.70 -30.44
N LEU A 105 -29.65 12.64 -29.14
CA LEU A 105 -28.72 12.33 -28.07
C LEU A 105 -28.25 10.86 -28.14
N ILE A 106 -29.16 9.94 -28.40
CA ILE A 106 -28.82 8.52 -28.57
C ILE A 106 -27.82 8.34 -29.72
N ILE A 107 -28.05 8.99 -30.85
CA ILE A 107 -27.15 8.94 -32.01
C ILE A 107 -25.77 9.53 -31.64
N GLU A 108 -25.74 10.69 -30.96
CA GLU A 108 -24.50 11.32 -30.50
C GLU A 108 -23.67 10.40 -29.62
N TYR A 109 -24.26 9.81 -28.58
CA TYR A 109 -23.51 8.94 -27.64
C TYR A 109 -23.14 7.59 -28.26
N ILE A 110 -23.92 7.06 -29.21
CA ILE A 110 -23.51 5.89 -30.02
C ILE A 110 -22.27 6.24 -30.86
N ILE A 111 -22.22 7.40 -31.49
CA ILE A 111 -21.06 7.83 -32.29
C ILE A 111 -19.84 8.01 -31.40
N TYR A 112 -19.95 8.60 -30.20
CA TYR A 112 -18.85 8.64 -29.23
C TYR A 112 -18.33 7.22 -28.89
N PHE A 113 -19.24 6.30 -28.64
CA PHE A 113 -18.86 4.92 -28.28
C PHE A 113 -18.19 4.17 -29.45
N LEU A 114 -18.73 4.29 -30.64
CA LEU A 114 -18.14 3.69 -31.84
C LEU A 114 -16.77 4.31 -32.17
N GLY A 115 -16.65 5.63 -32.06
CA GLY A 115 -15.38 6.34 -32.22
C GLY A 115 -14.33 5.86 -31.22
N TYR A 116 -14.73 5.71 -29.96
CA TYR A 116 -13.85 5.15 -28.92
C TYR A 116 -13.42 3.71 -29.25
N LEU A 117 -14.33 2.82 -29.65
CA LEU A 117 -14.02 1.45 -30.02
C LEU A 117 -13.03 1.38 -31.21
N HIS A 118 -13.25 2.22 -32.22
CA HIS A 118 -12.36 2.33 -33.37
C HIS A 118 -10.95 2.76 -32.95
N LEU A 119 -10.83 3.85 -32.18
CA LEU A 119 -9.55 4.35 -31.70
C LEU A 119 -8.84 3.34 -30.79
N ASN A 120 -9.56 2.65 -29.90
CA ASN A 120 -8.97 1.66 -29.02
C ASN A 120 -8.41 0.45 -29.79
N LYS A 121 -9.05 0.02 -30.86
CA LYS A 121 -8.58 -1.08 -31.72
C LYS A 121 -7.21 -0.78 -32.37
N TYR A 122 -6.99 0.45 -32.79
CA TYR A 122 -5.74 0.87 -33.45
C TYR A 122 -4.68 1.44 -32.52
N LYS A 123 -4.86 1.37 -31.18
CA LYS A 123 -3.92 1.88 -30.17
C LYS A 123 -3.53 3.34 -30.38
N PHE A 124 -4.47 4.18 -30.79
CA PHE A 124 -4.24 5.60 -31.00
C PHE A 124 -3.79 6.31 -29.71
N SER A 125 -3.10 7.44 -29.90
CA SER A 125 -2.68 8.29 -28.80
C SER A 125 -3.86 8.97 -28.11
N LEU A 126 -3.65 9.38 -26.85
CA LEU A 126 -4.65 10.14 -26.10
C LEU A 126 -5.09 11.42 -26.84
N ALA A 127 -4.17 12.07 -27.56
CA ALA A 127 -4.46 13.24 -28.37
C ALA A 127 -5.51 12.93 -29.46
N ASN A 128 -5.43 11.80 -30.13
CA ASN A 128 -6.40 11.40 -31.16
C ASN A 128 -7.79 11.15 -30.58
N LEU A 129 -7.87 10.61 -29.33
CA LEU A 129 -9.15 10.48 -28.62
C LEU A 129 -9.78 11.86 -28.36
N ILE A 130 -8.99 12.82 -27.89
CA ILE A 130 -9.45 14.19 -27.64
C ILE A 130 -9.96 14.84 -28.94
N HIS A 131 -9.16 14.78 -30.02
CA HIS A 131 -9.54 15.36 -31.29
C HIS A 131 -10.83 14.73 -31.85
N GLY A 132 -10.94 13.40 -31.83
CA GLY A 132 -12.13 12.69 -32.28
C GLY A 132 -13.38 13.10 -31.47
N PHE A 133 -13.24 13.16 -30.14
CA PHE A 133 -14.33 13.59 -29.25
C PHE A 133 -14.77 15.02 -29.55
N ILE A 134 -13.84 15.95 -29.74
CA ILE A 134 -14.13 17.34 -29.99
C ILE A 134 -14.81 17.54 -31.37
N ILE A 135 -14.37 16.81 -32.39
CA ILE A 135 -15.03 16.88 -33.71
C ILE A 135 -16.49 16.47 -33.61
N VAL A 136 -16.78 15.33 -32.97
CA VAL A 136 -18.14 14.83 -32.78
C VAL A 136 -18.94 15.79 -31.93
N ASN A 137 -18.40 16.29 -30.80
CA ASN A 137 -19.05 17.25 -29.92
C ASN A 137 -19.39 18.55 -30.66
N SER A 138 -18.46 19.10 -31.45
CA SER A 138 -18.66 20.33 -32.23
C SER A 138 -19.76 20.17 -33.26
N PHE A 139 -19.82 19.03 -33.93
CA PHE A 139 -20.86 18.73 -34.92
C PHE A 139 -22.25 18.69 -34.26
N PHE A 140 -22.42 17.91 -33.20
CA PHE A 140 -23.71 17.86 -32.51
C PHE A 140 -24.11 19.16 -31.82
N LEU A 141 -23.13 19.90 -31.32
CA LEU A 141 -23.32 21.20 -30.76
C LEU A 141 -23.87 22.17 -31.81
N ALA A 142 -23.30 22.19 -33.01
CA ALA A 142 -23.80 23.01 -34.11
C ALA A 142 -25.26 22.67 -34.47
N ILE A 143 -25.62 21.38 -34.51
CA ILE A 143 -27.00 20.93 -34.75
C ILE A 143 -27.94 21.42 -33.62
N LYS A 144 -27.53 21.25 -32.35
CA LYS A 144 -28.31 21.69 -31.20
C LYS A 144 -28.54 23.22 -31.22
N VAL A 145 -27.49 23.98 -31.49
CA VAL A 145 -27.54 25.43 -31.59
C VAL A 145 -28.46 25.85 -32.76
N PHE A 146 -28.31 25.27 -33.94
CA PHE A 146 -29.16 25.55 -35.11
C PHE A 146 -30.64 25.26 -34.82
N TRP A 147 -30.96 24.15 -34.16
CA TRP A 147 -32.32 23.78 -33.79
C TRP A 147 -32.96 24.76 -32.80
N PHE A 148 -32.22 25.26 -31.83
CA PHE A 148 -32.71 26.21 -30.83
C PHE A 148 -32.83 27.66 -31.36
N ILE A 149 -32.01 28.05 -32.36
CA ILE A 149 -31.95 29.40 -32.88
C ILE A 149 -32.97 29.62 -34.03
N SER A 150 -33.27 28.59 -34.77
CA SER A 150 -34.13 28.67 -35.95
C SER A 150 -35.48 29.39 -35.70
N PRO A 151 -36.12 29.33 -34.51
CA PRO A 151 -37.35 30.09 -34.23
C PRO A 151 -37.17 31.56 -33.92
N ASN A 152 -35.95 32.06 -33.53
CA ASN A 152 -35.73 33.36 -32.90
C ASN A 152 -34.87 34.37 -33.69
N GLY A 153 -34.39 34.03 -34.86
CA GLY A 153 -33.93 34.99 -35.88
C GLY A 153 -32.66 35.85 -35.65
N CYS A 154 -31.78 35.53 -34.68
CA CYS A 154 -30.54 36.28 -34.44
C CYS A 154 -29.30 35.46 -34.79
N TYR A 155 -28.74 35.61 -35.99
CA TYR A 155 -27.67 34.75 -36.52
C TYR A 155 -26.23 35.21 -36.22
N ASP A 156 -25.93 36.50 -36.16
CA ASP A 156 -24.54 36.98 -36.24
C ASP A 156 -23.69 36.76 -34.98
N ASN A 157 -24.27 36.87 -33.80
CA ASN A 157 -23.54 36.67 -32.54
C ASN A 157 -23.38 35.20 -32.14
N ASN A 158 -24.13 34.30 -32.76
CA ASN A 158 -24.19 32.90 -32.37
C ASN A 158 -23.04 32.05 -32.88
N ILE A 159 -22.46 32.42 -34.05
CA ILE A 159 -21.31 31.72 -34.64
C ILE A 159 -20.04 31.98 -33.81
N ILE A 160 -19.82 33.25 -33.44
CA ILE A 160 -18.66 33.63 -32.59
C ILE A 160 -18.77 32.92 -31.24
N TYR A 161 -19.96 32.90 -30.64
CA TYR A 161 -20.24 32.20 -29.40
C TYR A 161 -19.95 30.70 -29.49
N LEU A 162 -20.42 30.04 -30.56
CA LEU A 162 -20.14 28.62 -30.83
C LEU A 162 -18.63 28.33 -30.90
N CYS A 163 -17.90 29.16 -31.65
CA CYS A 163 -16.45 29.03 -31.77
C CYS A 163 -15.75 29.18 -30.41
N CYS A 164 -16.13 30.17 -29.61
CA CYS A 164 -15.57 30.39 -28.28
C CYS A 164 -15.77 29.18 -27.37
N ILE A 165 -16.96 28.56 -27.39
CA ILE A 165 -17.29 27.40 -26.60
C ILE A 165 -16.47 26.18 -27.00
N ILE A 166 -16.35 25.89 -28.30
CA ILE A 166 -15.53 24.80 -28.81
C ILE A 166 -14.08 24.96 -28.35
N ILE A 167 -13.54 26.19 -28.41
CA ILE A 167 -12.20 26.49 -27.92
C ILE A 167 -12.08 26.21 -26.41
N VAL A 168 -13.05 26.64 -25.61
CA VAL A 168 -13.06 26.41 -24.16
C VAL A 168 -13.10 24.90 -23.84
N ILE A 169 -13.99 24.14 -24.48
CA ILE A 169 -14.08 22.70 -24.29
C ILE A 169 -12.74 22.04 -24.65
N TYR A 170 -12.12 22.45 -25.75
CA TYR A 170 -10.83 21.94 -26.17
C TYR A 170 -9.73 22.20 -25.12
N LEU A 171 -9.61 23.44 -24.67
CA LEU A 171 -8.60 23.84 -23.67
C LEU A 171 -8.80 23.11 -22.35
N VAL A 172 -10.02 23.07 -21.84
CA VAL A 172 -10.35 22.42 -20.56
C VAL A 172 -10.12 20.92 -20.65
N SER A 173 -10.62 20.26 -21.69
CA SER A 173 -10.46 18.81 -21.88
C SER A 173 -8.98 18.41 -22.02
N SER A 174 -8.20 19.16 -22.82
CA SER A 174 -6.79 18.91 -23.02
C SER A 174 -5.98 19.13 -21.74
N MET A 175 -6.29 20.19 -20.98
CA MET A 175 -5.64 20.49 -19.70
C MET A 175 -5.90 19.38 -18.66
N ILE A 176 -7.14 18.93 -18.52
CA ILE A 176 -7.50 17.87 -17.55
C ILE A 176 -6.80 16.58 -17.91
N LEU A 177 -6.84 16.17 -19.18
CA LEU A 177 -6.18 14.95 -19.63
C LEU A 177 -4.65 15.02 -19.50
N TYR A 178 -4.06 16.21 -19.72
CA TYR A 178 -2.65 16.43 -19.46
C TYR A 178 -2.29 16.25 -17.98
N PHE A 179 -3.09 16.82 -17.06
CA PHE A 179 -2.85 16.66 -15.62
C PHE A 179 -3.03 15.23 -15.16
N LEU A 180 -4.04 14.49 -15.63
CA LEU A 180 -4.24 13.09 -15.33
C LEU A 180 -3.05 12.23 -15.83
N TYR A 181 -2.60 12.47 -17.06
CA TYR A 181 -1.46 11.76 -17.62
C TYR A 181 -0.16 12.03 -16.85
N LYS A 182 0.09 13.30 -16.48
CA LYS A 182 1.25 13.65 -15.67
C LYS A 182 1.18 13.08 -14.26
N GLY A 183 0.00 13.13 -13.64
CA GLY A 183 -0.23 12.55 -12.32
C GLY A 183 0.07 11.05 -12.29
N GLU A 184 -0.39 10.29 -13.28
CA GLU A 184 -0.07 8.87 -13.40
C GLU A 184 1.43 8.59 -13.59
N LYS A 185 2.08 9.36 -14.45
CA LYS A 185 3.55 9.22 -14.62
C LYS A 185 4.31 9.47 -13.32
N ILE A 186 3.87 10.42 -12.51
CA ILE A 186 4.49 10.68 -11.20
C ILE A 186 4.29 9.49 -10.26
N VAL A 187 3.10 8.90 -10.25
CA VAL A 187 2.82 7.69 -9.45
C VAL A 187 3.67 6.51 -9.90
N ASP A 188 3.74 6.24 -11.20
CA ASP A 188 4.56 5.16 -11.76
C ASP A 188 6.04 5.38 -11.48
N PHE A 189 6.50 6.62 -11.57
CA PHE A 189 7.88 6.99 -11.23
C PHE A 189 8.17 6.75 -9.74
N ASN A 190 7.29 7.18 -8.84
CA ASN A 190 7.45 6.96 -7.40
C ASN A 190 7.44 5.46 -7.04
N ASN A 191 6.57 4.67 -7.67
CA ASN A 191 6.55 3.22 -7.50
C ASN A 191 7.86 2.58 -8.01
N SER A 192 8.39 3.06 -9.13
CA SER A 192 9.68 2.60 -9.67
C SER A 192 10.83 2.94 -8.74
N LEU A 193 10.87 4.15 -8.19
CA LEU A 193 11.87 4.55 -7.19
C LEU A 193 11.80 3.68 -5.93
N TYR A 194 10.60 3.40 -5.43
CA TYR A 194 10.40 2.51 -4.29
C TYR A 194 10.94 1.10 -4.57
N ASN A 195 10.65 0.55 -5.75
CA ASN A 195 11.15 -0.77 -6.15
C ASN A 195 12.68 -0.81 -6.26
N ILE A 196 13.29 0.25 -6.85
CA ILE A 196 14.76 0.38 -6.94
C ILE A 196 15.38 0.48 -5.54
N GLN A 197 14.77 1.22 -4.63
CA GLN A 197 15.25 1.33 -3.26
C GLN A 197 15.18 -0.02 -2.55
N LYS A 198 14.06 -0.74 -2.68
CA LYS A 198 13.90 -2.09 -2.12
C LYS A 198 14.92 -3.08 -2.69
N GLU A 199 15.20 -3.00 -3.99
CA GLU A 199 16.22 -3.83 -4.63
C GLU A 199 17.63 -3.51 -4.12
N LYS A 200 17.97 -2.23 -3.91
CA LYS A 200 19.25 -1.83 -3.31
C LYS A 200 19.41 -2.35 -1.88
N GLU A 201 18.36 -2.26 -1.08
CA GLU A 201 18.35 -2.80 0.29
C GLU A 201 18.55 -4.33 0.28
N LEU A 202 17.88 -5.03 -0.63
CA LEU A 202 18.07 -6.48 -0.81
C LEU A 202 19.48 -6.83 -1.25
N ARG A 203 20.06 -6.11 -2.22
CA ARG A 203 21.44 -6.32 -2.68
C ARG A 203 22.46 -6.06 -1.56
N ALA A 204 22.26 -5.02 -0.77
CA ALA A 204 23.13 -4.74 0.38
C ALA A 204 23.03 -5.86 1.45
N SER A 205 21.84 -6.42 1.64
CA SER A 205 21.59 -7.55 2.53
C SER A 205 22.28 -8.82 2.01
N LEU A 206 22.17 -9.13 0.71
CA LEU A 206 22.87 -10.25 0.07
C LEU A 206 24.38 -10.17 0.25
N PHE A 207 24.95 -8.97 0.10
CA PHE A 207 26.39 -8.76 0.30
C PHE A 207 26.80 -9.08 1.75
N LYS A 208 26.02 -8.61 2.74
CA LYS A 208 26.26 -8.91 4.17
C LYS A 208 26.13 -10.41 4.46
N VAL A 209 25.08 -11.07 3.94
CA VAL A 209 24.90 -12.54 4.09
C VAL A 209 26.10 -13.28 3.55
N THR A 210 26.56 -12.94 2.36
CA THR A 210 27.73 -13.58 1.74
C THR A 210 28.96 -13.45 2.63
N HIS A 211 29.16 -12.29 3.26
CA HIS A 211 30.26 -12.07 4.19
C HIS A 211 30.11 -12.88 5.48
N GLU A 212 28.91 -12.93 6.05
CA GLU A 212 28.60 -13.70 7.28
C GLU A 212 28.66 -15.22 7.05
N ILE A 213 28.39 -15.72 5.85
CA ILE A 213 28.58 -17.12 5.46
C ILE A 213 30.07 -17.43 5.23
N LYS A 214 30.83 -16.52 4.62
CA LYS A 214 32.24 -16.72 4.35
C LYS A 214 33.07 -16.92 5.63
N ASN A 215 32.71 -16.21 6.71
CA ASN A 215 33.43 -16.25 7.96
C ASN A 215 33.47 -17.68 8.61
N PRO A 216 32.32 -18.33 8.91
CA PRO A 216 32.30 -19.67 9.47
C PRO A 216 32.90 -20.72 8.50
N ILE A 217 32.72 -20.54 7.19
CA ILE A 217 33.36 -21.44 6.19
C ILE A 217 34.88 -21.32 6.25
N ALA A 218 35.43 -20.11 6.41
CA ALA A 218 36.88 -19.91 6.57
C ALA A 218 37.39 -20.54 7.87
N VAL A 219 36.63 -20.45 8.97
CA VAL A 219 36.93 -21.11 10.24
C VAL A 219 36.92 -22.64 10.05
N CYS A 220 35.89 -23.18 9.41
CA CYS A 220 35.80 -24.61 9.11
C CYS A 220 37.00 -25.07 8.27
N LYS A 221 37.38 -24.34 7.23
CA LYS A 221 38.54 -24.66 6.41
C LYS A 221 39.82 -24.66 7.25
N GLY A 222 40.05 -23.65 8.09
CA GLY A 222 41.23 -23.58 8.94
C GLY A 222 41.35 -24.76 9.90
N TYR A 223 40.23 -25.20 10.52
CA TYR A 223 40.27 -26.39 11.39
C TYR A 223 40.43 -27.69 10.60
N LEU A 224 39.88 -27.79 9.41
CA LEU A 224 40.08 -28.94 8.51
C LEU A 224 41.54 -29.04 8.08
N ASP A 225 42.17 -27.94 7.74
CA ASP A 225 43.60 -27.89 7.34
C ASP A 225 44.54 -28.29 8.51
N MET A 226 44.09 -28.08 9.76
CA MET A 226 44.84 -28.46 10.96
C MET A 226 44.47 -29.86 11.49
N LEU A 227 43.49 -30.53 10.91
CA LEU A 227 43.00 -31.82 11.37
C LEU A 227 43.96 -32.91 10.94
N ASP A 228 44.46 -33.65 11.92
CA ASP A 228 45.23 -34.88 11.70
C ASP A 228 44.38 -36.08 12.15
N PRO A 229 43.92 -36.90 11.19
CA PRO A 229 43.07 -38.06 11.53
C PRO A 229 43.73 -39.08 12.48
N SER A 230 45.05 -39.06 12.57
CA SER A 230 45.80 -39.96 13.48
C SER A 230 45.90 -39.42 14.91
N ASP A 231 45.64 -38.08 15.10
CA ASP A 231 45.64 -37.44 16.41
C ASP A 231 44.23 -37.37 17.00
N ASN A 232 43.86 -38.32 17.80
CA ASN A 232 42.55 -38.44 18.43
C ASN A 232 42.21 -37.22 19.29
N LYS A 233 43.19 -36.53 19.89
CA LYS A 233 42.96 -35.31 20.70
C LYS A 233 42.56 -34.14 19.82
N LYS A 234 43.16 -33.95 18.66
CA LYS A 234 42.77 -32.93 17.70
C LYS A 234 41.40 -33.21 17.12
N CYS A 235 41.10 -34.46 16.76
CA CYS A 235 39.78 -34.83 16.25
C CYS A 235 38.69 -34.54 17.27
N THR A 236 38.86 -34.95 18.55
CA THR A 236 37.87 -34.69 19.61
C THR A 236 37.65 -33.19 19.86
N LYS A 237 38.69 -32.36 19.68
CA LYS A 237 38.61 -30.91 19.88
C LYS A 237 38.00 -30.18 18.68
N TYR A 238 38.38 -30.53 17.44
CA TYR A 238 38.03 -29.75 16.26
C TYR A 238 36.69 -30.14 15.63
N ILE A 239 36.28 -31.41 15.67
CA ILE A 239 35.00 -31.90 15.12
C ILE A 239 33.78 -31.15 15.74
N PRO A 240 33.67 -30.95 17.07
CA PRO A 240 32.58 -30.20 17.66
C PRO A 240 32.54 -28.74 17.19
N ILE A 241 33.69 -28.09 16.97
CA ILE A 241 33.77 -26.72 16.46
C ILE A 241 33.27 -26.66 15.03
N LEU A 242 33.71 -27.58 14.17
CA LEU A 242 33.24 -27.70 12.78
C LEU A 242 31.74 -27.89 12.71
N LYS A 243 31.18 -28.81 13.51
CA LYS A 243 29.73 -29.03 13.58
C LYS A 243 28.99 -27.77 14.02
N SER A 244 29.52 -27.05 15.02
CA SER A 244 28.91 -25.83 15.52
C SER A 244 28.88 -24.71 14.45
N GLU A 245 29.97 -24.53 13.69
CA GLU A 245 30.05 -23.49 12.65
C GLU A 245 29.18 -23.83 11.41
N ILE A 246 29.12 -25.11 11.03
CA ILE A 246 28.23 -25.58 9.97
C ILE A 246 26.78 -25.35 10.36
N ASN A 247 26.35 -25.75 11.57
CA ASN A 247 24.98 -25.52 12.05
C ASN A 247 24.63 -24.02 12.11
N ARG A 248 25.56 -23.19 12.57
CA ARG A 248 25.38 -21.73 12.57
C ARG A 248 25.15 -21.20 11.17
N THR A 249 25.90 -21.69 10.18
CA THR A 249 25.77 -21.29 8.79
C THR A 249 24.41 -21.68 8.22
N LEU A 250 23.93 -22.89 8.50
CA LEU A 250 22.63 -23.38 8.07
C LEU A 250 21.50 -22.53 8.66
N ILE A 251 21.53 -22.24 9.97
CA ILE A 251 20.54 -21.37 10.63
C ILE A 251 20.52 -19.99 10.00
N LEU A 252 21.71 -19.41 9.71
CA LEU A 252 21.81 -18.10 9.08
C LEU A 252 21.20 -18.11 7.66
N MET A 253 21.41 -19.16 6.89
CA MET A 253 20.82 -19.33 5.57
C MET A 253 19.29 -19.47 5.63
N ASP A 254 18.78 -20.28 6.56
CA ASP A 254 17.35 -20.48 6.76
C ASP A 254 16.65 -19.18 7.20
N ASP A 255 17.21 -18.47 8.20
CA ASP A 255 16.72 -17.17 8.65
C ASP A 255 16.67 -16.15 7.50
N PHE A 256 17.68 -16.16 6.63
CA PHE A 256 17.73 -15.25 5.49
C PHE A 256 16.72 -15.63 4.40
N LEU A 257 16.56 -16.91 4.10
CA LEU A 257 15.54 -17.39 3.16
C LEU A 257 14.13 -17.04 3.66
N ASP A 258 13.87 -17.23 4.94
CA ASP A 258 12.61 -16.83 5.58
C ASP A 258 12.37 -15.34 5.42
N TYR A 259 13.39 -14.50 5.70
CA TYR A 259 13.29 -13.05 5.52
C TYR A 259 12.97 -12.64 4.08
N THR A 260 13.58 -13.28 3.07
CA THR A 260 13.37 -12.92 1.65
C THR A 260 12.04 -13.39 1.08
N LYS A 261 11.45 -14.43 1.67
CA LYS A 261 10.21 -15.07 1.20
C LYS A 261 8.99 -14.79 2.06
N ILE A 262 9.08 -13.86 3.03
CA ILE A 262 7.96 -13.59 3.94
C ILE A 262 6.71 -13.27 3.13
N LYS A 263 5.70 -14.11 3.31
CA LYS A 263 4.31 -13.87 2.94
C LYS A 263 3.47 -14.05 4.18
N ILE A 264 2.38 -13.33 4.27
CA ILE A 264 1.42 -13.42 5.35
C ILE A 264 0.12 -13.96 4.78
N GLU A 265 -0.40 -15.01 5.41
CA GLU A 265 -1.71 -15.60 5.14
C GLU A 265 -2.55 -15.42 6.40
N THR A 266 -3.39 -14.39 6.42
CA THR A 266 -4.20 -14.06 7.60
C THR A 266 -5.42 -14.96 7.70
N GLU A 267 -5.66 -15.41 8.91
CA GLU A 267 -6.84 -16.15 9.35
C GLU A 267 -7.34 -15.58 10.69
N GLU A 268 -8.52 -15.95 11.13
CA GLU A 268 -8.97 -15.61 12.46
C GLU A 268 -8.23 -16.47 13.48
N ILE A 269 -7.49 -15.84 14.38
CA ILE A 269 -6.69 -16.52 15.39
C ILE A 269 -7.10 -16.07 16.80
N ASP A 270 -6.94 -16.96 17.76
CA ASP A 270 -7.03 -16.64 19.18
C ASP A 270 -5.62 -16.38 19.75
N LEU A 271 -5.37 -15.15 20.21
CA LEU A 271 -4.09 -14.74 20.78
C LEU A 271 -3.83 -15.42 22.14
N VAL A 272 -4.86 -15.70 22.92
CA VAL A 272 -4.72 -16.36 24.24
C VAL A 272 -4.21 -17.79 24.03
N MET A 273 -4.86 -18.53 23.14
CA MET A 273 -4.43 -19.88 22.76
C MET A 273 -3.00 -19.92 22.22
N LEU A 274 -2.60 -18.91 21.45
CA LEU A 274 -1.23 -18.79 20.95
C LEU A 274 -0.21 -18.66 22.11
N PHE A 275 -0.51 -17.83 23.11
CA PHE A 275 0.39 -17.69 24.28
C PHE A 275 0.41 -18.94 25.16
N GLU A 276 -0.70 -19.66 25.31
CA GLU A 276 -0.75 -20.94 26.02
C GLU A 276 0.12 -22.02 25.36
N GLU A 277 0.06 -22.11 24.03
CA GLU A 277 0.89 -23.02 23.27
C GLU A 277 2.38 -22.65 23.39
N LEU A 278 2.71 -21.36 23.34
CA LEU A 278 4.07 -20.85 23.51
C LEU A 278 4.61 -21.16 24.90
N ASP A 279 3.81 -20.94 25.96
CA ASP A 279 4.20 -21.25 27.32
C ASP A 279 4.46 -22.74 27.48
N SER A 280 3.57 -23.61 27.01
CA SER A 280 3.73 -25.05 27.06
C SER A 280 5.00 -25.52 26.37
N SER A 281 5.32 -24.98 25.20
CA SER A 281 6.50 -25.36 24.41
C SER A 281 7.81 -24.84 24.97
N LEU A 282 7.82 -23.65 25.60
CA LEU A 282 9.03 -22.99 26.11
C LEU A 282 9.26 -23.21 27.61
N ARG A 283 8.28 -23.73 28.36
CA ARG A 283 8.35 -23.98 29.80
C ARG A 283 9.58 -24.79 30.23
N PRO A 284 10.01 -25.88 29.52
CA PRO A 284 11.24 -26.61 29.86
C PRO A 284 12.48 -25.72 29.78
N LEU A 285 12.52 -24.79 28.81
CA LEU A 285 13.64 -23.85 28.64
C LEU A 285 13.64 -22.79 29.75
N PHE A 286 12.46 -22.24 30.12
CA PHE A 286 12.34 -21.31 31.23
C PHE A 286 12.77 -21.94 32.55
N SER A 287 12.28 -23.16 32.85
CA SER A 287 12.62 -23.89 34.05
C SER A 287 14.12 -24.21 34.13
N SER A 288 14.75 -24.63 33.02
CA SER A 288 16.19 -24.94 32.98
C SER A 288 17.05 -23.71 33.26
N LYS A 289 16.57 -22.53 32.92
CA LYS A 289 17.24 -21.24 33.13
C LYS A 289 16.80 -20.56 34.44
N LYS A 290 15.84 -21.14 35.20
CA LYS A 290 15.24 -20.54 36.42
C LYS A 290 14.67 -19.15 36.12
N ILE A 291 13.84 -19.04 35.08
CA ILE A 291 13.15 -17.82 34.73
C ILE A 291 11.65 -18.03 34.95
N THR A 292 11.01 -17.10 35.65
CA THR A 292 9.56 -17.09 35.87
C THR A 292 8.91 -16.25 34.77
N VAL A 293 7.84 -16.77 34.15
CA VAL A 293 7.07 -16.02 33.15
C VAL A 293 5.71 -15.69 33.76
N ASN A 294 5.37 -14.41 33.80
CA ASN A 294 4.11 -13.90 34.35
C ASN A 294 3.25 -13.42 33.19
N TYR A 295 2.07 -14.02 33.03
CA TYR A 295 1.10 -13.63 32.01
C TYR A 295 -0.01 -12.77 32.66
N ASN A 296 -0.14 -11.53 32.20
CA ASN A 296 -1.24 -10.63 32.54
C ASN A 296 -2.10 -10.43 31.30
N ILE A 297 -2.92 -11.44 31.01
CA ILE A 297 -3.85 -11.49 29.87
C ILE A 297 -5.26 -11.62 30.46
N PRO A 298 -6.02 -10.52 30.60
CA PRO A 298 -7.31 -10.51 31.28
C PRO A 298 -8.48 -10.98 30.40
N TYR A 299 -8.21 -11.84 29.43
CA TYR A 299 -9.17 -12.37 28.46
C TYR A 299 -9.16 -13.88 28.50
N GLU A 300 -10.33 -14.51 28.33
CA GLU A 300 -10.43 -15.96 28.12
C GLU A 300 -10.12 -16.29 26.67
N GLU A 301 -10.56 -15.47 25.72
CA GLU A 301 -10.34 -15.59 24.28
C GLU A 301 -10.14 -14.19 23.67
N LEU A 302 -9.26 -14.07 22.70
CA LEU A 302 -9.01 -12.80 21.98
C LEU A 302 -8.79 -13.06 20.49
N TYR A 303 -9.88 -12.94 19.72
CA TYR A 303 -9.89 -13.21 18.28
C TYR A 303 -9.59 -11.97 17.44
N PHE A 304 -8.73 -12.12 16.44
CA PHE A 304 -8.45 -11.11 15.43
C PHE A 304 -7.79 -11.74 14.18
N GLU A 305 -7.76 -11.00 13.05
CA GLU A 305 -7.12 -11.44 11.81
C GLU A 305 -5.60 -11.34 11.88
N ALA A 306 -4.90 -12.47 11.78
CA ALA A 306 -3.44 -12.53 11.70
C ALA A 306 -2.94 -13.87 11.12
N ASP A 307 -1.66 -13.94 10.78
CA ASP A 307 -0.99 -15.20 10.46
C ASP A 307 -0.44 -15.84 11.74
N TYR A 308 -1.10 -16.93 12.16
CA TYR A 308 -0.77 -17.66 13.38
C TYR A 308 0.71 -18.09 13.44
N ASN A 309 1.22 -18.71 12.38
CA ASN A 309 2.58 -19.24 12.34
C ASN A 309 3.63 -18.13 12.36
N ARG A 310 3.35 -17.02 11.67
CA ARG A 310 4.26 -15.88 11.65
C ARG A 310 4.28 -15.14 12.99
N LEU A 311 3.14 -14.93 13.63
CA LEU A 311 3.12 -14.34 14.98
C LEU A 311 3.78 -15.25 16.00
N LYS A 312 3.55 -16.57 15.93
CA LYS A 312 4.25 -17.56 16.76
C LYS A 312 5.76 -17.45 16.60
N GLN A 313 6.26 -17.30 15.37
CA GLN A 313 7.69 -17.11 15.08
C GLN A 313 8.22 -15.82 15.73
N VAL A 314 7.47 -14.71 15.68
CA VAL A 314 7.84 -13.46 16.37
C VAL A 314 7.98 -13.68 17.87
N PHE A 315 6.96 -14.25 18.51
CA PHE A 315 6.99 -14.43 19.97
C PHE A 315 8.08 -15.43 20.42
N ILE A 316 8.29 -16.53 19.70
CA ILE A 316 9.40 -17.45 19.97
C ILE A 316 10.75 -16.70 19.95
N ASN A 317 10.95 -15.84 18.96
CA ASN A 317 12.18 -15.05 18.86
C ASN A 317 12.33 -14.08 20.04
N LEU A 318 11.26 -13.41 20.45
CA LEU A 318 11.28 -12.47 21.57
C LEU A 318 11.55 -13.19 22.91
N PHE A 319 10.88 -14.32 23.15
CA PHE A 319 11.14 -15.13 24.35
C PHE A 319 12.56 -15.70 24.39
N LYS A 320 13.10 -16.20 23.26
CA LYS A 320 14.49 -16.62 23.16
C LYS A 320 15.45 -15.47 23.44
N ASN A 321 15.15 -14.27 22.96
CA ASN A 321 15.99 -13.11 23.24
C ASN A 321 15.99 -12.76 24.72
N ALA A 322 14.84 -12.79 25.40
CA ALA A 322 14.72 -12.56 26.83
C ALA A 322 15.44 -13.64 27.65
N LEU A 323 15.31 -14.94 27.25
CA LEU A 323 16.03 -16.05 27.86
C LEU A 323 17.56 -15.92 27.78
N GLU A 324 18.07 -15.43 26.65
CA GLU A 324 19.50 -15.24 26.40
C GLU A 324 20.04 -13.94 27.06
N ALA A 325 19.15 -12.98 27.35
CA ALA A 325 19.49 -11.75 28.05
C ALA A 325 19.49 -11.90 29.58
N LYS A 326 19.22 -13.10 30.10
CA LYS A 326 19.23 -13.37 31.55
C LYS A 326 20.51 -12.86 32.18
N ASP A 327 20.36 -12.17 33.31
CA ASP A 327 21.46 -11.70 34.15
C ASP A 327 21.66 -12.69 35.30
N ASP A 328 22.74 -13.44 35.25
CA ASP A 328 23.05 -14.46 36.27
C ASP A 328 23.48 -13.83 37.61
N THR A 329 23.65 -12.52 37.69
CA THR A 329 23.95 -11.78 38.95
C THR A 329 22.68 -11.44 39.74
N LYS A 330 21.48 -11.57 39.15
CA LYS A 330 20.21 -11.29 39.80
C LYS A 330 19.68 -12.54 40.50
N GLU A 331 19.13 -12.34 41.70
CA GLU A 331 18.52 -13.45 42.48
C GLU A 331 17.27 -14.01 41.79
N GLU A 332 16.47 -13.16 41.19
CA GLU A 332 15.27 -13.55 40.46
C GLU A 332 15.33 -13.07 39.01
N SER A 333 14.95 -13.96 38.10
CA SER A 333 14.83 -13.65 36.68
C SER A 333 13.38 -13.88 36.23
N TYR A 334 12.78 -12.87 35.58
CA TYR A 334 11.40 -12.94 35.14
C TYR A 334 11.19 -12.31 33.77
N ILE A 335 10.09 -12.73 33.14
CA ILE A 335 9.55 -12.17 31.90
C ILE A 335 8.08 -11.88 32.17
N ASP A 336 7.67 -10.61 32.01
CA ASP A 336 6.29 -10.18 32.15
C ASP A 336 5.67 -10.01 30.76
N VAL A 337 4.54 -10.66 30.51
CA VAL A 337 3.75 -10.54 29.30
C VAL A 337 2.45 -9.86 29.65
N THR A 338 2.13 -8.74 29.02
CA THR A 338 0.88 -8.01 29.23
C THR A 338 0.18 -7.80 27.90
N VAL A 339 -1.11 -8.13 27.84
CA VAL A 339 -1.96 -7.89 26.68
C VAL A 339 -3.09 -6.95 27.05
N LYS A 340 -3.35 -5.96 26.19
CA LYS A 340 -4.48 -5.03 26.30
C LYS A 340 -5.15 -4.89 24.96
N GLU A 341 -6.46 -5.00 24.93
CA GLU A 341 -7.30 -4.80 23.75
C GLU A 341 -7.99 -3.43 23.83
N THR A 342 -8.10 -2.79 22.67
CA THR A 342 -8.98 -1.64 22.41
C THR A 342 -9.82 -1.92 21.16
N GLU A 343 -10.82 -1.10 20.87
CA GLU A 343 -11.63 -1.27 19.65
C GLU A 343 -10.80 -1.26 18.35
N SER A 344 -9.68 -0.53 18.32
CA SER A 344 -8.88 -0.34 17.11
C SER A 344 -7.56 -1.11 17.11
N ALA A 345 -7.06 -1.55 18.27
CA ALA A 345 -5.72 -2.14 18.36
C ALA A 345 -5.57 -3.10 19.54
N ILE A 346 -4.65 -4.05 19.38
CA ILE A 346 -4.18 -4.98 20.40
C ILE A 346 -2.74 -4.56 20.76
N PHE A 347 -2.49 -4.33 22.04
CA PHE A 347 -1.19 -3.96 22.57
C PHE A 347 -0.61 -5.16 23.34
N ILE A 348 0.58 -5.58 22.95
CA ILE A 348 1.30 -6.68 23.58
C ILE A 348 2.63 -6.15 24.07
N LYS A 349 2.90 -6.32 25.36
CA LYS A 349 4.13 -5.93 26.01
C LYS A 349 4.84 -7.16 26.55
N ILE A 350 6.12 -7.32 26.21
CA ILE A 350 6.98 -8.36 26.74
C ILE A 350 8.19 -7.65 27.39
N LYS A 351 8.37 -7.85 28.70
CA LYS A 351 9.43 -7.20 29.47
C LYS A 351 10.25 -8.24 30.23
N ASP A 352 11.55 -8.24 30.06
CA ASP A 352 12.50 -9.01 30.85
C ASP A 352 13.32 -8.13 31.79
N ASN A 353 13.78 -8.68 32.89
CA ASN A 353 14.72 -8.04 33.81
C ASN A 353 16.17 -8.45 33.56
N GLY A 354 16.54 -8.75 32.33
CA GLY A 354 17.89 -9.18 31.94
C GLY A 354 18.95 -8.09 31.99
N ILE A 355 20.05 -8.33 31.25
CA ILE A 355 21.22 -7.41 31.17
C ILE A 355 20.91 -6.08 30.47
N GLY A 356 19.78 -5.94 29.81
CA GLY A 356 19.42 -4.75 29.06
C GLY A 356 20.42 -4.36 27.98
N MET A 357 20.15 -3.21 27.32
CA MET A 357 20.94 -2.69 26.21
C MET A 357 21.41 -1.26 26.48
N THR A 358 22.57 -0.88 25.94
CA THR A 358 23.03 0.51 25.88
C THR A 358 22.20 1.26 24.83
N LYS A 359 22.26 2.60 24.86
CA LYS A 359 21.57 3.43 23.87
C LYS A 359 22.05 3.13 22.45
N GLU A 360 23.34 2.93 22.26
CA GLU A 360 23.96 2.59 20.96
C GLU A 360 23.53 1.20 20.44
N GLU A 361 23.35 0.24 21.33
CA GLU A 361 22.82 -1.09 21.00
C GLU A 361 21.34 -0.99 20.63
N LEU A 362 20.55 -0.22 21.40
CA LEU A 362 19.12 -0.03 21.18
C LEU A 362 18.84 0.64 19.82
N ASP A 363 19.63 1.63 19.43
CA ASP A 363 19.51 2.34 18.14
C ASP A 363 19.76 1.39 16.93
N LYS A 364 20.46 0.28 17.17
CA LYS A 364 20.76 -0.74 16.13
C LYS A 364 19.82 -1.94 16.14
N VAL A 365 18.93 -2.07 17.15
CA VAL A 365 17.99 -3.20 17.24
C VAL A 365 17.07 -3.24 16.01
N GLY A 366 16.96 -4.41 15.41
CA GLY A 366 16.21 -4.64 14.19
C GLY A 366 16.95 -4.26 12.90
N GLN A 367 18.19 -3.81 12.97
CA GLN A 367 19.06 -3.77 11.78
C GLN A 367 19.54 -5.19 11.45
N MET A 368 19.59 -5.52 10.16
CA MET A 368 20.07 -6.82 9.71
C MET A 368 21.48 -7.12 10.19
N PHE A 369 21.69 -8.33 10.69
CA PHE A 369 22.98 -8.87 11.19
C PHE A 369 23.52 -8.12 12.42
N PHE A 370 22.75 -7.24 13.03
CA PHE A 370 23.13 -6.68 14.31
C PHE A 370 22.84 -7.68 15.43
N THR A 371 23.89 -8.07 16.14
CA THR A 371 23.82 -8.93 17.31
C THR A 371 24.97 -8.64 18.27
N THR A 372 24.66 -8.64 19.55
CA THR A 372 25.66 -8.58 20.63
C THR A 372 26.06 -9.98 21.12
N LYS A 373 25.44 -11.02 20.55
CA LYS A 373 25.61 -12.42 20.97
C LYS A 373 26.66 -13.12 20.13
N LYS A 374 27.51 -13.94 20.75
CA LYS A 374 28.59 -14.71 20.07
C LYS A 374 28.04 -15.67 18.99
N LYS A 375 26.85 -16.23 19.18
CA LYS A 375 26.22 -17.22 18.28
C LYS A 375 24.94 -16.71 17.59
N GLY A 376 24.59 -15.44 17.75
CA GLY A 376 23.39 -14.88 17.12
C GLY A 376 23.60 -14.63 15.63
N THR A 377 22.54 -14.81 14.83
CA THR A 377 22.52 -14.47 13.40
C THR A 377 22.24 -12.98 13.16
N GLY A 378 21.61 -12.30 14.15
CA GLY A 378 21.17 -10.90 14.03
C GLY A 378 20.02 -10.69 13.04
N LEU A 379 19.36 -11.76 12.60
CA LEU A 379 18.21 -11.71 11.68
C LEU A 379 16.86 -11.80 12.41
N GLY A 380 16.79 -12.46 13.57
CA GLY A 380 15.54 -12.69 14.27
C GLY A 380 14.74 -11.41 14.60
N THR A 381 15.41 -10.36 15.12
CA THR A 381 14.74 -9.09 15.45
C THR A 381 14.30 -8.33 14.19
N CYS A 382 15.09 -8.40 13.11
CA CYS A 382 14.74 -7.83 11.82
C CYS A 382 13.53 -8.55 11.20
N LEU A 383 13.51 -9.88 11.23
CA LEU A 383 12.42 -10.72 10.79
C LEU A 383 11.13 -10.43 11.57
N SER A 384 11.22 -10.37 12.91
CA SER A 384 10.08 -9.99 13.75
C SER A 384 9.50 -8.63 13.39
N LYS A 385 10.35 -7.64 13.14
CA LYS A 385 9.93 -6.30 12.72
C LYS A 385 9.19 -6.31 11.38
N GLU A 386 9.68 -7.08 10.40
CA GLU A 386 9.05 -7.17 9.09
C GLU A 386 7.71 -7.95 9.17
N ILE A 387 7.62 -9.02 9.94
CA ILE A 387 6.37 -9.76 10.16
C ILE A 387 5.30 -8.83 10.78
N ILE A 388 5.63 -8.11 11.85
CA ILE A 388 4.69 -7.18 12.50
C ILE A 388 4.26 -6.06 11.55
N LYS A 389 5.19 -5.53 10.76
CA LYS A 389 4.87 -4.50 9.75
C LYS A 389 3.95 -5.02 8.65
N LEU A 390 4.11 -6.27 8.21
CA LEU A 390 3.22 -6.89 7.23
C LEU A 390 1.81 -7.11 7.81
N HIS A 391 1.67 -7.33 9.12
CA HIS A 391 0.39 -7.32 9.85
C HIS A 391 -0.16 -5.89 10.07
N LYS A 392 0.43 -4.85 9.44
CA LYS A 392 0.08 -3.44 9.62
C LYS A 392 0.26 -2.94 11.06
N GLY A 393 1.04 -3.67 11.86
CA GLY A 393 1.38 -3.37 13.23
C GLY A 393 2.67 -2.56 13.36
N ASN A 394 3.03 -2.29 14.60
CA ASN A 394 4.28 -1.64 14.98
C ASN A 394 4.96 -2.41 16.10
N ILE A 395 6.30 -2.46 16.12
CA ILE A 395 7.11 -3.02 17.18
C ILE A 395 8.16 -1.99 17.62
N ALA A 396 8.23 -1.71 18.92
CA ALA A 396 9.15 -0.77 19.53
C ALA A 396 9.91 -1.43 20.67
N TYR A 397 11.20 -1.10 20.81
CA TYR A 397 12.07 -1.61 21.83
C TYR A 397 12.47 -0.46 22.78
N SER A 398 12.44 -0.74 24.08
CA SER A 398 12.95 0.12 25.13
C SER A 398 13.83 -0.70 26.05
N SER A 399 14.91 -0.14 26.53
CA SER A 399 15.83 -0.91 27.40
C SER A 399 16.67 0.02 28.27
N ARG A 400 17.08 -0.51 29.42
CA ARG A 400 18.06 0.11 30.30
C ARG A 400 19.13 -0.91 30.69
N LYS A 401 20.38 -0.59 30.39
CA LYS A 401 21.52 -1.48 30.62
C LYS A 401 21.62 -1.87 32.10
N GLY A 402 21.75 -3.18 32.34
CA GLY A 402 21.81 -3.78 33.68
C GLY A 402 20.45 -3.94 34.35
N GLU A 403 19.35 -3.47 33.78
CA GLU A 403 18.05 -3.47 34.44
C GLU A 403 16.99 -4.28 33.71
N TRP A 404 16.68 -3.95 32.45
CA TRP A 404 15.55 -4.55 31.73
C TRP A 404 15.57 -4.28 30.22
N THR A 405 14.83 -5.11 29.47
CA THR A 405 14.40 -4.82 28.09
C THR A 405 12.90 -4.99 28.00
N GLU A 406 12.23 -4.08 27.27
CA GLU A 406 10.80 -4.07 27.04
C GLU A 406 10.52 -3.98 25.53
N VAL A 407 9.68 -4.88 25.02
CA VAL A 407 9.22 -4.89 23.65
C VAL A 407 7.73 -4.60 23.63
N ASN A 408 7.33 -3.56 22.93
CA ASN A 408 5.95 -3.13 22.76
C ASN A 408 5.51 -3.40 21.32
N ILE A 409 4.49 -4.24 21.15
CA ILE A 409 3.89 -4.57 19.86
C ILE A 409 2.48 -4.00 19.83
N THR A 410 2.14 -3.36 18.73
CA THR A 410 0.78 -2.89 18.45
C THR A 410 0.30 -3.55 17.16
N LEU A 411 -0.81 -4.27 17.22
CA LEU A 411 -1.46 -4.89 16.06
C LEU A 411 -2.85 -4.26 15.87
N PRO A 412 -3.33 -4.09 14.63
CA PRO A 412 -4.69 -3.62 14.38
C PRO A 412 -5.70 -4.70 14.85
N ASN A 413 -6.73 -4.28 15.56
CA ASN A 413 -7.83 -5.16 15.97
C ASN A 413 -8.86 -5.27 14.83
N ILE A 414 -8.54 -6.08 13.82
CA ILE A 414 -9.44 -6.35 12.69
C ILE A 414 -10.24 -7.60 13.04
N LYS A 415 -11.53 -7.43 13.36
CA LYS A 415 -12.47 -8.54 13.56
C LYS A 415 -13.12 -8.89 12.23
N VAL A 416 -13.24 -10.17 11.92
CA VAL A 416 -14.02 -10.63 10.77
C VAL A 416 -15.46 -10.20 11.01
N MET A 417 -16.00 -9.34 10.16
CA MET A 417 -17.44 -9.08 10.17
C MET A 417 -18.14 -10.38 9.75
N SER A 418 -18.71 -11.05 10.74
CA SER A 418 -19.57 -12.24 10.56
C SER A 418 -20.84 -11.90 9.80
#